data_8fef3868fada3d2175c5de0bb5ce429f
#
_entry.id   8fef3868fada3d2175c5de0bb5ce429f
#
_cell.length_a   1.000
_cell.length_b   1.000
_cell.length_c   1.000
_cell.angle_alpha   90.00
_cell.angle_beta   90.00
_cell.angle_gamma   90.00
#
_symmetry.space_group_name_H-M   'P 1'
#
loop_
_entity.id
_entity.type
_entity.pdbx_description
1 polymer ?
#
loop_
_entity_poly.entity_id
_entity_poly.type
_entity_poly.pdbx_seq_one_letter_code
_entity_poly.pdbx_strand_id
1 'polypeptide(L)'
;MQPLFAFAGTYFFFKERLSVKTILSGLIAIGGCILISWGDFRISGSALYGDMLALSACGLVTAYLLFGQDVRKRLSLVTYTFVVYGVSTITLFFYIVVKGESFGPYPANDWLWFLLLAIVPNLLGHTLFNWSLKYVSTNIISIAILFEPIGAAILAFYVFNEYLSATQILGGFIVIAGITLFVMDFKRFNKLFRKKPLDL
;
A
#
# COMPACT_ATOMS: atom_id res chain seq x y z
N MET A 1 1.77 -8.18 -2.18
CA MET A 1 1.00 -9.18 -1.36
C MET A 1 -0.15 -8.56 -0.56
N GLN A 2 -0.14 -7.25 -0.32
CA GLN A 2 -1.14 -6.52 0.48
C GLN A 2 -2.61 -6.79 0.08
N PRO A 3 -3.01 -6.89 -1.20
CA PRO A 3 -4.40 -7.19 -1.56
C PRO A 3 -4.93 -8.52 -0.99
N LEU A 4 -4.08 -9.53 -0.83
CA LEU A 4 -4.51 -10.81 -0.26
C LEU A 4 -4.95 -10.66 1.20
N PHE A 5 -4.16 -9.92 1.99
CA PHE A 5 -4.53 -9.59 3.37
C PHE A 5 -5.78 -8.70 3.43
N ALA A 6 -5.91 -7.75 2.47
CA ALA A 6 -7.07 -6.87 2.40
C ALA A 6 -8.35 -7.65 2.07
N PHE A 7 -8.31 -8.57 1.09
CA PHE A 7 -9.46 -9.41 0.72
C PHE A 7 -9.92 -10.27 1.90
N ALA A 8 -8.98 -10.93 2.57
CA ALA A 8 -9.29 -11.70 3.77
C ALA A 8 -9.83 -10.80 4.90
N GLY A 9 -9.13 -9.71 5.21
CA GLY A 9 -9.51 -8.79 6.29
C GLY A 9 -10.87 -8.16 6.09
N THR A 10 -11.18 -7.64 4.90
CA THR A 10 -12.48 -7.03 4.62
C THR A 10 -13.62 -8.05 4.65
N TYR A 11 -13.35 -9.29 4.24
CA TYR A 11 -14.33 -10.38 4.38
C TYR A 11 -14.62 -10.69 5.85
N PHE A 12 -13.59 -10.83 6.70
CA PHE A 12 -13.79 -11.18 8.11
C PHE A 12 -14.37 -10.03 8.93
N PHE A 13 -13.86 -8.80 8.77
CA PHE A 13 -14.27 -7.66 9.61
C PHE A 13 -15.52 -6.94 9.10
N PHE A 14 -15.67 -6.80 7.79
CA PHE A 14 -16.77 -6.01 7.20
C PHE A 14 -17.79 -6.87 6.44
N LYS A 15 -17.57 -8.21 6.37
CA LYS A 15 -18.40 -9.13 5.58
C LYS A 15 -18.50 -8.72 4.11
N GLU A 16 -17.48 -8.01 3.60
CA GLU A 16 -17.42 -7.58 2.21
C GLU A 16 -17.17 -8.79 1.33
N ARG A 17 -18.10 -9.04 0.38
CA ARG A 17 -17.98 -10.15 -0.57
C ARG A 17 -17.44 -9.60 -1.88
N LEU A 18 -16.38 -10.22 -2.37
CA LEU A 18 -15.82 -9.91 -3.68
C LEU A 18 -16.26 -10.96 -4.70
N SER A 19 -16.47 -10.52 -5.94
CA SER A 19 -16.71 -11.47 -7.04
C SER A 19 -15.45 -12.27 -7.33
N VAL A 20 -15.61 -13.46 -7.88
CA VAL A 20 -14.45 -14.28 -8.33
C VAL A 20 -13.62 -13.51 -9.35
N LYS A 21 -14.26 -12.75 -10.24
CA LYS A 21 -13.57 -11.91 -11.23
C LYS A 21 -12.73 -10.84 -10.57
N THR A 22 -13.25 -10.17 -9.55
CA THR A 22 -12.51 -9.16 -8.75
C THR A 22 -11.27 -9.76 -8.10
N ILE A 23 -11.39 -10.96 -7.51
CA ILE A 23 -10.27 -11.68 -6.90
C ILE A 23 -9.23 -12.05 -7.97
N LEU A 24 -9.66 -12.62 -9.10
CA LEU A 24 -8.75 -12.99 -10.19
C LEU A 24 -8.03 -11.77 -10.76
N SER A 25 -8.71 -10.64 -10.92
CA SER A 25 -8.09 -9.39 -11.37
C SER A 25 -7.00 -8.91 -10.40
N GLY A 26 -7.24 -9.01 -9.10
CA GLY A 26 -6.24 -8.73 -8.08
C GLY A 26 -5.03 -9.68 -8.15
N LEU A 27 -5.27 -10.98 -8.36
CA LEU A 27 -4.20 -11.96 -8.53
C LEU A 27 -3.38 -11.71 -9.79
N ILE A 28 -4.00 -11.29 -10.90
CA ILE A 28 -3.30 -10.88 -12.12
C ILE A 28 -2.37 -9.70 -11.81
N ALA A 29 -2.87 -8.68 -11.12
CA ALA A 29 -2.04 -7.51 -10.75
C ALA A 29 -0.87 -7.90 -9.84
N ILE A 30 -1.08 -8.80 -8.85
CA ILE A 30 -0.01 -9.33 -8.00
C ILE A 30 1.03 -10.11 -8.85
N GLY A 31 0.58 -10.92 -9.80
CA GLY A 31 1.46 -11.64 -10.73
C GLY A 31 2.34 -10.67 -11.54
N GLY A 32 1.78 -9.56 -11.99
CA GLY A 32 2.54 -8.47 -12.64
C GLY A 32 3.62 -7.86 -11.74
N CYS A 33 3.30 -7.60 -10.45
CA CYS A 33 4.29 -7.12 -9.49
C CYS A 33 5.42 -8.13 -9.25
N ILE A 34 5.10 -9.43 -9.16
CA ILE A 34 6.11 -10.49 -9.05
C ILE A 34 7.03 -10.49 -10.28
N LEU A 35 6.47 -10.29 -11.47
CA LEU A 35 7.25 -10.24 -12.69
C LEU A 35 8.17 -9.00 -12.75
N ILE A 36 7.72 -7.83 -12.25
CA ILE A 36 8.54 -6.63 -12.11
C ILE A 36 9.76 -6.92 -11.24
N SER A 37 9.56 -7.62 -10.12
CA SER A 37 10.62 -7.93 -9.15
C SER A 37 11.45 -9.18 -9.54
N TRP A 38 11.15 -9.86 -10.65
CA TRP A 38 11.77 -11.14 -11.01
C TRP A 38 13.27 -11.08 -11.17
N GLY A 39 13.80 -9.97 -11.73
CA GLY A 39 15.23 -9.75 -11.93
C GLY A 39 16.03 -9.63 -10.64
N ASP A 40 15.39 -9.25 -9.55
CA ASP A 40 16.01 -9.01 -8.24
C ASP A 40 15.86 -10.22 -7.30
N PHE A 41 15.20 -11.27 -7.76
CA PHE A 41 14.88 -12.43 -6.93
C PHE A 41 16.16 -13.25 -6.64
N ARG A 42 16.64 -13.17 -5.40
CA ARG A 42 17.79 -13.93 -4.91
C ARG A 42 17.38 -14.82 -3.75
N ILE A 43 17.64 -16.11 -3.88
CA ILE A 43 17.41 -17.09 -2.81
C ILE A 43 18.68 -17.14 -1.94
N SER A 44 18.65 -16.49 -0.79
CA SER A 44 19.65 -16.60 0.27
C SER A 44 18.97 -16.61 1.63
N GLY A 45 19.63 -17.13 2.67
CA GLY A 45 19.02 -17.14 4.01
C GLY A 45 18.70 -15.73 4.56
N SER A 46 19.53 -14.73 4.23
CA SER A 46 19.27 -13.33 4.58
C SER A 46 18.12 -12.72 3.78
N ALA A 47 17.97 -13.08 2.51
CA ALA A 47 16.82 -12.66 1.69
C ALA A 47 15.50 -13.22 2.25
N LEU A 48 15.47 -14.51 2.61
CA LEU A 48 14.29 -15.14 3.20
C LEU A 48 13.84 -14.44 4.49
N TYR A 49 14.79 -14.06 5.35
CA TYR A 49 14.48 -13.29 6.57
C TYR A 49 13.87 -11.91 6.24
N GLY A 50 14.45 -11.20 5.26
CA GLY A 50 13.91 -9.94 4.76
C GLY A 50 12.49 -10.08 4.19
N ASP A 51 12.25 -11.14 3.41
CA ASP A 51 10.93 -11.43 2.84
C ASP A 51 9.87 -11.71 3.92
N MET A 52 10.23 -12.42 4.98
CA MET A 52 9.34 -12.67 6.13
C MET A 52 9.01 -11.38 6.87
N LEU A 53 9.99 -10.49 7.06
CA LEU A 53 9.75 -9.17 7.65
C LEU A 53 8.85 -8.31 6.76
N ALA A 54 9.10 -8.30 5.45
CA ALA A 54 8.27 -7.56 4.48
C ALA A 54 6.83 -8.09 4.44
N LEU A 55 6.64 -9.41 4.50
CA LEU A 55 5.32 -10.02 4.57
C LEU A 55 4.58 -9.65 5.86
N SER A 56 5.29 -9.66 6.99
CA SER A 56 4.75 -9.24 8.29
C SER A 56 4.35 -7.76 8.28
N ALA A 57 5.22 -6.89 7.75
CA ALA A 57 4.93 -5.47 7.57
C ALA A 57 3.69 -5.25 6.68
N CYS A 58 3.56 -6.03 5.61
CA CYS A 58 2.41 -6.00 4.71
C CYS A 58 1.10 -6.33 5.44
N GLY A 59 1.11 -7.35 6.32
CA GLY A 59 -0.02 -7.68 7.19
C GLY A 59 -0.38 -6.56 8.17
N LEU A 60 0.63 -5.96 8.82
CA LEU A 60 0.45 -4.85 9.75
C LEU A 60 -0.11 -3.58 9.08
N VAL A 61 0.41 -3.23 7.90
CA VAL A 61 -0.13 -2.10 7.11
C VAL A 61 -1.57 -2.36 6.69
N THR A 62 -1.89 -3.61 6.31
CA THR A 62 -3.28 -3.97 5.98
C THR A 62 -4.19 -3.85 7.20
N ALA A 63 -3.75 -4.34 8.37
CA ALA A 63 -4.50 -4.18 9.61
C ALA A 63 -4.75 -2.69 9.92
N TYR A 64 -3.71 -1.85 9.79
CA TYR A 64 -3.82 -0.41 9.93
C TYR A 64 -4.90 0.19 8.99
N LEU A 65 -4.92 -0.20 7.72
CA LEU A 65 -5.93 0.29 6.77
C LEU A 65 -7.34 -0.21 7.11
N LEU A 66 -7.48 -1.46 7.58
CA LEU A 66 -8.78 -2.02 8.01
C LEU A 66 -9.34 -1.27 9.22
N PHE A 67 -8.53 -1.05 10.26
CA PHE A 67 -8.94 -0.23 11.40
C PHE A 67 -9.23 1.20 10.97
N GLY A 68 -8.39 1.78 10.10
CA GLY A 68 -8.60 3.10 9.54
C GLY A 68 -9.93 3.22 8.79
N GLN A 69 -10.34 2.22 8.04
CA GLN A 69 -11.60 2.20 7.30
C GLN A 69 -12.83 2.37 8.23
N ASP A 70 -12.81 1.81 9.44
CA ASP A 70 -13.89 2.01 10.40
C ASP A 70 -13.77 3.34 11.14
N VAL A 71 -12.58 3.65 11.65
CA VAL A 71 -12.32 4.85 12.45
C VAL A 71 -12.53 6.13 11.65
N ARG A 72 -12.13 6.15 10.37
CA ARG A 72 -12.30 7.30 9.47
C ARG A 72 -13.76 7.66 9.17
N LYS A 73 -14.69 6.76 9.41
CA LYS A 73 -16.14 7.08 9.33
C LYS A 73 -16.58 8.02 10.47
N ARG A 74 -15.88 7.98 11.60
CA ARG A 74 -16.24 8.68 12.83
C ARG A 74 -15.36 9.90 13.11
N LEU A 75 -14.06 9.82 12.74
CA LEU A 75 -13.09 10.88 13.01
C LEU A 75 -12.79 11.73 11.76
N SER A 76 -12.44 13.00 12.01
CA SER A 76 -11.91 13.86 10.97
C SER A 76 -10.56 13.34 10.45
N LEU A 77 -10.16 13.75 9.23
CA LEU A 77 -8.86 13.37 8.70
C LEU A 77 -7.72 13.88 9.60
N VAL A 78 -7.81 15.14 9.99
CA VAL A 78 -6.78 15.80 10.81
C VAL A 78 -6.61 15.08 12.15
N THR A 79 -7.72 14.80 12.85
CA THR A 79 -7.66 14.09 14.14
C THR A 79 -7.05 12.69 13.98
N TYR A 80 -7.48 11.95 12.95
CA TYR A 80 -6.98 10.60 12.71
C TYR A 80 -5.49 10.61 12.39
N THR A 81 -5.05 11.43 11.44
CA THR A 81 -3.63 11.48 11.02
C THR A 81 -2.75 12.03 12.14
N PHE A 82 -3.22 13.01 12.93
CA PHE A 82 -2.49 13.51 14.09
C PHE A 82 -2.18 12.39 15.09
N VAL A 83 -3.18 11.59 15.44
CA VAL A 83 -3.00 10.46 16.37
C VAL A 83 -2.08 9.40 15.77
N VAL A 84 -2.31 8.99 14.53
CA VAL A 84 -1.52 7.94 13.88
C VAL A 84 -0.06 8.36 13.74
N TYR A 85 0.21 9.55 13.22
CA TYR A 85 1.58 10.02 13.04
C TYR A 85 2.25 10.32 14.39
N GLY A 86 1.51 10.81 15.37
CA GLY A 86 2.02 11.00 16.74
C GLY A 86 2.47 9.69 17.36
N VAL A 87 1.63 8.65 17.32
CA VAL A 87 1.98 7.32 17.82
C VAL A 87 3.18 6.74 17.05
N SER A 88 3.21 6.85 15.73
CA SER A 88 4.34 6.38 14.92
C SER A 88 5.64 7.09 15.30
N THR A 89 5.61 8.41 15.46
CA THR A 89 6.77 9.21 15.85
C THR A 89 7.30 8.80 17.23
N ILE A 90 6.40 8.65 18.20
CA ILE A 90 6.77 8.22 19.55
C ILE A 90 7.37 6.81 19.53
N THR A 91 6.78 5.89 18.78
CA THR A 91 7.27 4.52 18.65
C THR A 91 8.67 4.48 18.03
N LEU A 92 8.88 5.23 16.95
CA LEU A 92 10.20 5.33 16.28
C LEU A 92 11.24 5.98 17.20
N PHE A 93 10.86 7.02 17.94
CA PHE A 93 11.75 7.64 18.91
C PHE A 93 12.24 6.63 19.95
N PHE A 94 11.34 5.89 20.58
CA PHE A 94 11.73 4.85 21.53
C PHE A 94 12.55 3.73 20.90
N TYR A 95 12.23 3.35 19.67
CA TYR A 95 13.02 2.36 18.94
C TYR A 95 14.46 2.80 18.74
N ILE A 96 14.70 4.04 18.32
CA ILE A 96 16.04 4.61 18.11
C ILE A 96 16.81 4.65 19.45
N VAL A 97 16.15 5.10 20.53
CA VAL A 97 16.75 5.15 21.88
C VAL A 97 17.16 3.75 22.36
N VAL A 98 16.28 2.76 22.22
CA VAL A 98 16.57 1.38 22.65
C VAL A 98 17.69 0.74 21.83
N LYS A 99 17.77 1.07 20.54
CA LYS A 99 18.84 0.59 19.66
C LYS A 99 20.18 1.31 19.87
N GLY A 100 20.19 2.43 20.59
CA GLY A 100 21.38 3.25 20.76
C GLY A 100 21.83 3.96 19.50
N GLU A 101 20.91 4.17 18.54
CA GLU A 101 21.21 4.86 17.28
C GLU A 101 21.34 6.37 17.52
N SER A 102 22.19 7.02 16.75
CA SER A 102 22.45 8.46 16.88
C SER A 102 21.35 9.29 16.21
N PHE A 103 20.95 10.39 16.84
CA PHE A 103 20.10 11.41 16.24
C PHE A 103 20.86 12.43 15.36
N GLY A 104 22.12 12.21 15.14
CA GLY A 104 22.99 13.08 14.33
C GLY A 104 24.40 13.20 14.92
N PRO A 105 25.24 14.04 14.33
CA PRO A 105 24.95 14.97 13.23
C PRO A 105 24.83 14.26 11.87
N TYR A 106 23.89 14.73 11.04
CA TYR A 106 23.73 14.28 9.65
C TYR A 106 24.31 15.33 8.67
N PRO A 107 24.85 14.91 7.52
CA PRO A 107 25.24 15.82 6.46
C PRO A 107 24.10 16.76 6.03
N ALA A 108 24.45 17.98 5.65
CA ALA A 108 23.44 18.99 5.29
C ALA A 108 22.50 18.54 4.14
N ASN A 109 23.05 17.77 3.19
CA ASN A 109 22.28 17.24 2.06
C ASN A 109 21.22 16.22 2.47
N ASP A 110 21.42 15.48 3.56
CA ASP A 110 20.48 14.46 4.02
C ASP A 110 19.16 15.08 4.52
N TRP A 111 19.21 16.31 5.03
CA TRP A 111 18.03 17.05 5.47
C TRP A 111 17.03 17.30 4.33
N LEU A 112 17.53 17.53 3.10
CA LEU A 112 16.66 17.63 1.94
C LEU A 112 15.92 16.31 1.67
N TRP A 113 16.63 15.18 1.76
CA TRP A 113 16.02 13.86 1.58
C TRP A 113 15.03 13.53 2.68
N PHE A 114 15.35 13.85 3.94
CA PHE A 114 14.40 13.70 5.05
C PHE A 114 13.14 14.53 4.83
N LEU A 115 13.27 15.77 4.39
CA LEU A 115 12.13 16.62 4.09
C LEU A 115 11.29 16.07 2.94
N LEU A 116 11.92 15.62 1.86
CA LEU A 116 11.21 15.01 0.73
C LEU A 116 10.48 13.74 1.13
N LEU A 117 11.09 12.86 1.94
CA LEU A 117 10.46 11.67 2.49
C LEU A 117 9.29 11.99 3.43
N ALA A 118 9.41 13.04 4.23
CA ALA A 118 8.33 13.46 5.11
C ALA A 118 7.14 14.04 4.33
N ILE A 119 7.39 14.84 3.29
CA ILE A 119 6.33 15.51 2.54
C ILE A 119 5.71 14.57 1.51
N VAL A 120 6.49 13.93 0.64
CA VAL A 120 5.95 13.24 -0.54
C VAL A 120 5.29 11.92 -0.16
N PRO A 121 5.99 10.88 0.30
CA PRO A 121 5.33 9.61 0.60
C PRO A 121 4.50 9.67 1.88
N ASN A 122 4.94 10.38 2.93
CA ASN A 122 4.26 10.37 4.20
C ASN A 122 3.09 11.36 4.24
N LEU A 123 3.36 12.67 4.14
CA LEU A 123 2.31 13.66 4.29
C LEU A 123 1.31 13.62 3.11
N LEU A 124 1.79 13.56 1.87
CA LEU A 124 0.90 13.51 0.70
C LEU A 124 0.38 12.09 0.45
N GLY A 125 1.25 11.08 0.34
CA GLY A 125 0.86 9.70 0.00
C GLY A 125 -0.03 9.06 1.07
N HIS A 126 0.48 8.90 2.28
CA HIS A 126 -0.29 8.25 3.36
C HIS A 126 -1.52 9.06 3.79
N THR A 127 -1.45 10.40 3.77
CA THR A 127 -2.63 11.21 4.08
C THR A 127 -3.72 11.06 3.02
N LEU A 128 -3.34 10.92 1.74
CA LEU A 128 -4.29 10.64 0.67
C LEU A 128 -4.97 9.27 0.85
N PHE A 129 -4.22 8.23 1.22
CA PHE A 129 -4.80 6.93 1.56
C PHE A 129 -5.75 7.04 2.76
N ASN A 130 -5.34 7.72 3.82
CA ASN A 130 -6.16 7.94 5.01
C ASN A 130 -7.43 8.76 4.72
N TRP A 131 -7.35 9.72 3.81
CA TRP A 131 -8.52 10.44 3.32
C TRP A 131 -9.46 9.51 2.56
N SER A 132 -8.91 8.70 1.66
CA SER A 132 -9.65 7.78 0.81
C SER A 132 -10.40 6.70 1.59
N LEU A 133 -9.87 6.27 2.77
CA LEU A 133 -10.50 5.26 3.64
C LEU A 133 -11.93 5.61 4.07
N LYS A 134 -12.29 6.89 4.08
CA LYS A 134 -13.67 7.32 4.35
C LYS A 134 -14.64 6.97 3.23
N TYR A 135 -14.15 6.86 2.00
CA TYR A 135 -14.98 6.79 0.78
C TYR A 135 -14.89 5.46 0.06
N VAL A 136 -13.75 4.77 0.20
CA VAL A 136 -13.50 3.51 -0.48
C VAL A 136 -13.01 2.44 0.48
N SER A 137 -13.22 1.17 0.14
CA SER A 137 -12.77 0.07 0.98
C SER A 137 -11.24 -0.12 0.91
N THR A 138 -10.69 -0.77 1.94
CA THR A 138 -9.29 -1.17 2.00
C THR A 138 -8.89 -2.03 0.78
N ASN A 139 -9.81 -2.78 0.19
CA ASN A 139 -9.55 -3.56 -1.02
C ASN A 139 -9.14 -2.67 -2.21
N ILE A 140 -9.83 -1.56 -2.42
CA ILE A 140 -9.51 -0.61 -3.51
C ILE A 140 -8.15 0.03 -3.27
N ILE A 141 -7.87 0.45 -2.03
CA ILE A 141 -6.60 1.07 -1.68
C ILE A 141 -5.44 0.09 -1.86
N SER A 142 -5.60 -1.16 -1.39
CA SER A 142 -4.56 -2.18 -1.52
C SER A 142 -4.23 -2.55 -2.96
N ILE A 143 -5.22 -2.50 -3.86
CA ILE A 143 -5.00 -2.69 -5.29
C ILE A 143 -4.34 -1.45 -5.91
N ALA A 144 -4.71 -0.23 -5.49
CA ALA A 144 -4.07 1.00 -5.96
C ALA A 144 -2.58 1.04 -5.60
N ILE A 145 -2.20 0.52 -4.43
CA ILE A 145 -0.80 0.42 -3.99
C ILE A 145 0.04 -0.47 -4.93
N LEU A 146 -0.57 -1.41 -5.67
CA LEU A 146 0.16 -2.20 -6.68
C LEU A 146 0.70 -1.35 -7.84
N PHE A 147 0.31 -0.10 -7.95
CA PHE A 147 0.91 0.86 -8.89
C PHE A 147 2.31 1.31 -8.44
N GLU A 148 2.65 1.16 -7.17
CA GLU A 148 3.91 1.63 -6.58
C GLU A 148 5.16 1.08 -7.29
N PRO A 149 5.29 -0.22 -7.60
CA PRO A 149 6.45 -0.74 -8.33
C PRO A 149 6.61 -0.12 -9.72
N ILE A 150 5.52 0.23 -10.40
CA ILE A 150 5.57 0.90 -11.71
C ILE A 150 6.12 2.32 -11.52
N GLY A 151 5.59 3.06 -10.55
CA GLY A 151 6.06 4.41 -10.23
C GLY A 151 7.54 4.40 -9.82
N ALA A 152 7.95 3.44 -8.99
CA ALA A 152 9.33 3.28 -8.56
C ALA A 152 10.27 3.01 -9.75
N ALA A 153 9.90 2.10 -10.66
CA ALA A 153 10.68 1.79 -11.86
C ALA A 153 10.84 3.01 -12.79
N ILE A 154 9.78 3.79 -12.97
CA ILE A 154 9.81 5.04 -13.75
C ILE A 154 10.74 6.07 -13.08
N LEU A 155 10.64 6.25 -11.77
CA LEU A 155 11.51 7.17 -11.03
C LEU A 155 12.98 6.73 -11.08
N ALA A 156 13.26 5.43 -10.95
CA ALA A 156 14.61 4.88 -11.05
C ALA A 156 15.22 5.16 -12.44
N PHE A 157 14.43 5.05 -13.50
CA PHE A 157 14.86 5.39 -14.85
C PHE A 157 15.30 6.87 -14.95
N TYR A 158 14.47 7.82 -14.43
CA TYR A 158 14.77 9.24 -14.57
C TYR A 158 15.82 9.76 -13.57
N VAL A 159 15.85 9.22 -12.35
CA VAL A 159 16.72 9.74 -11.27
C VAL A 159 18.08 9.05 -11.29
N PHE A 160 18.11 7.73 -11.53
CA PHE A 160 19.32 6.92 -11.47
C PHE A 160 19.81 6.48 -12.85
N ASN A 161 19.11 6.84 -13.94
CA ASN A 161 19.40 6.37 -15.31
C ASN A 161 19.42 4.84 -15.45
N GLU A 162 18.58 4.16 -14.65
CA GLU A 162 18.42 2.71 -14.72
C GLU A 162 17.50 2.33 -15.87
N TYR A 163 17.97 1.50 -16.80
CA TYR A 163 17.12 1.03 -17.91
C TYR A 163 16.12 0.00 -17.43
N LEU A 164 14.86 0.17 -17.88
CA LEU A 164 13.78 -0.78 -17.60
C LEU A 164 14.06 -2.10 -18.33
N SER A 165 14.03 -3.19 -17.59
CA SER A 165 14.12 -4.54 -18.17
C SER A 165 12.81 -4.92 -18.89
N ALA A 166 12.88 -5.87 -19.81
CA ALA A 166 11.70 -6.39 -20.50
C ALA A 166 10.67 -6.98 -19.51
N THR A 167 11.14 -7.61 -18.42
CA THR A 167 10.26 -8.15 -17.37
C THR A 167 9.55 -7.06 -16.59
N GLN A 168 10.21 -5.93 -16.31
CA GLN A 168 9.59 -4.77 -15.67
C GLN A 168 8.52 -4.13 -16.56
N ILE A 169 8.80 -3.98 -17.85
CA ILE A 169 7.83 -3.42 -18.80
C ILE A 169 6.61 -4.34 -18.92
N LEU A 170 6.82 -5.65 -19.16
CA LEU A 170 5.74 -6.62 -19.28
C LEU A 170 4.93 -6.72 -17.99
N GLY A 171 5.61 -6.80 -16.84
CA GLY A 171 4.98 -6.82 -15.52
C GLY A 171 4.13 -5.58 -15.26
N GLY A 172 4.62 -4.40 -15.66
CA GLY A 172 3.88 -3.14 -15.58
C GLY A 172 2.57 -3.17 -16.37
N PHE A 173 2.59 -3.68 -17.60
CA PHE A 173 1.36 -3.85 -18.39
C PHE A 173 0.38 -4.82 -17.72
N ILE A 174 0.85 -5.93 -17.17
CA ILE A 174 0.01 -6.91 -16.46
C ILE A 174 -0.61 -6.28 -15.21
N VAL A 175 0.16 -5.49 -14.44
CA VAL A 175 -0.36 -4.75 -13.28
C VAL A 175 -1.48 -3.80 -13.69
N ILE A 176 -1.25 -2.97 -14.71
CA ILE A 176 -2.25 -2.01 -15.20
C ILE A 176 -3.52 -2.74 -15.67
N ALA A 177 -3.38 -3.83 -16.42
CA ALA A 177 -4.51 -4.63 -16.86
C ALA A 177 -5.30 -5.21 -15.68
N GLY A 178 -4.61 -5.81 -14.69
CA GLY A 178 -5.22 -6.36 -13.49
C GLY A 178 -5.97 -5.31 -12.66
N ILE A 179 -5.36 -4.14 -12.43
CA ILE A 179 -5.99 -3.02 -11.71
C ILE A 179 -7.22 -2.52 -12.47
N THR A 180 -7.12 -2.36 -13.79
CA THR A 180 -8.24 -1.90 -14.62
C THR A 180 -9.43 -2.86 -14.54
N LEU A 181 -9.18 -4.17 -14.71
CA LEU A 181 -10.20 -5.20 -14.58
C LEU A 181 -10.83 -5.22 -13.18
N PHE A 182 -10.02 -5.07 -12.13
CA PHE A 182 -10.49 -5.00 -10.76
C PHE A 182 -11.45 -3.83 -10.56
N VAL A 183 -11.06 -2.63 -10.98
CA VAL A 183 -11.88 -1.42 -10.80
C VAL A 183 -13.18 -1.49 -11.59
N MET A 184 -13.15 -2.05 -12.80
CA MET A 184 -14.33 -2.21 -13.64
C MET A 184 -15.35 -3.20 -13.04
N ASP A 185 -14.88 -4.35 -12.57
CA ASP A 185 -15.75 -5.37 -11.97
C ASP A 185 -16.29 -4.93 -10.61
N PHE A 186 -15.46 -4.30 -9.80
CA PHE A 186 -15.85 -3.74 -8.50
C PHE A 186 -16.93 -2.67 -8.61
N LYS A 187 -16.84 -1.78 -9.59
CA LYS A 187 -17.89 -0.79 -9.87
C LYS A 187 -19.21 -1.45 -10.28
N ARG A 188 -19.15 -2.48 -11.11
CA ARG A 188 -20.32 -3.24 -11.55
C ARG A 188 -20.98 -3.96 -10.39
N PHE A 189 -20.19 -4.62 -9.55
CA PHE A 189 -20.65 -5.32 -8.36
C PHE A 189 -21.34 -4.37 -7.37
N ASN A 190 -20.70 -3.25 -7.00
CA ASN A 190 -21.30 -2.25 -6.10
C ASN A 190 -22.57 -1.62 -6.66
N LYS A 191 -22.68 -1.42 -7.98
CA LYS A 191 -23.91 -0.92 -8.60
C LYS A 191 -25.08 -1.88 -8.44
N LEU A 192 -24.84 -3.19 -8.41
CA LEU A 192 -25.86 -4.22 -8.20
C LEU A 192 -26.34 -4.28 -6.73
N PHE A 193 -25.45 -4.03 -5.78
CA PHE A 193 -25.77 -4.07 -4.34
C PHE A 193 -26.25 -2.74 -3.76
N ARG A 194 -25.96 -1.60 -4.40
CA ARG A 194 -26.40 -0.27 -3.97
C ARG A 194 -27.89 0.03 -4.26
N LYS A 195 -28.63 -0.92 -4.84
CA LYS A 195 -30.06 -0.80 -5.15
C LYS A 195 -30.99 -1.16 -3.99
N LYS A 196 -30.50 -1.28 -2.74
CA LYS A 196 -31.37 -1.24 -1.55
C LYS A 196 -31.05 0.02 -0.76
N PRO A 197 -31.88 1.10 -0.84
CA PRO A 197 -31.95 2.04 0.26
C PRO A 197 -32.40 1.22 1.47
N LEU A 198 -31.66 1.30 2.57
CA LEU A 198 -32.21 1.00 3.87
C LEU A 198 -33.26 2.09 4.14
N ASP A 199 -34.51 1.76 3.90
CA ASP A 199 -35.61 2.48 4.48
C ASP A 199 -35.53 2.29 5.99
N LEU A 200 -35.02 3.29 6.68
CA LEU A 200 -35.22 3.60 8.09
C LEU A 200 -35.10 5.11 8.26
#